data_a602d8cfca3160f1cc932e5258966866
#
_entry.id   a602d8cfca3160f1cc932e5258966866
#
_cell.length_a   1.000
_cell.length_b   1.000
_cell.length_c   1.000
_cell.angle_alpha   90.00
_cell.angle_beta   90.00
_cell.angle_gamma   90.00
#
_symmetry.space_group_name_H-M   'P 1'
#
loop_
_entity.id
_entity.type
_entity.pdbx_description
1 polymer ?
#
loop_
_entity_poly.entity_id
_entity_poly.type
_entity_poly.pdbx_seq_one_letter_code
_entity_poly.pdbx_strand_id
1 'polypeptide(L)'
;IMVQYATFDNRSKKIIPDNFQKEYFYSDHAKWKHDFIPKPIDDQRIEYSEGHICLTDTEIKQGNIVIETVTKAISELNSHSIGLCFPGIKNKDGIVVMANGPRIPDFKKRIKEIDAIYNDSDCCVIGECHSTIGKLQDAENCIYIGGGTGIADGIVINGEIIDFNVVHDVKRSWELLTQTGETVESCLSPAGMIERYNRLSG
;
A
#
# COMPACT_ATOMS: atom_id res chain seq x y z
N ILE A 1 3.17 -3.51 -11.90
CA ILE A 1 2.51 -4.52 -11.04
C ILE A 1 3.36 -5.76 -11.07
N MET A 2 3.73 -6.24 -9.90
CA MET A 2 4.40 -7.53 -9.74
C MET A 2 3.37 -8.56 -9.30
N VAL A 3 3.38 -9.73 -9.97
CA VAL A 3 2.56 -10.88 -9.62
C VAL A 3 3.46 -11.97 -9.06
N GLN A 4 3.07 -12.52 -7.93
CA GLN A 4 3.72 -13.67 -7.29
C GLN A 4 2.66 -14.69 -6.88
N TYR A 5 3.02 -15.96 -6.88
CA TYR A 5 2.20 -17.03 -6.32
C TYR A 5 2.72 -17.45 -4.96
N ALA A 6 1.80 -17.89 -4.13
CA ALA A 6 2.11 -18.55 -2.88
C ALA A 6 1.07 -19.64 -2.61
N THR A 7 1.47 -20.68 -1.90
CA THR A 7 0.57 -21.71 -1.40
C THR A 7 0.34 -21.49 0.08
N PHE A 8 -0.92 -21.52 0.51
CA PHE A 8 -1.24 -21.52 1.92
C PHE A 8 -1.38 -22.96 2.43
N ASP A 9 -0.50 -23.36 3.31
CA ASP A 9 -0.60 -24.67 3.96
C ASP A 9 -1.55 -24.61 5.15
N ASN A 10 -2.71 -25.23 5.00
CA ASN A 10 -3.77 -25.26 6.02
C ASN A 10 -3.36 -25.96 7.32
N ARG A 11 -2.36 -26.84 7.29
CA ARG A 11 -1.90 -27.58 8.49
C ARG A 11 -0.97 -26.74 9.34
N SER A 12 0.07 -26.19 8.73
CA SER A 12 1.03 -25.34 9.42
C SER A 12 0.57 -23.88 9.57
N LYS A 13 -0.51 -23.48 8.88
CA LYS A 13 -0.97 -22.09 8.77
C LYS A 13 0.11 -21.14 8.23
N LYS A 14 0.97 -21.64 7.36
CA LYS A 14 2.08 -20.88 6.79
C LYS A 14 1.87 -20.60 5.30
N ILE A 15 2.38 -19.48 4.87
CA ILE A 15 2.48 -19.09 3.46
C ILE A 15 3.81 -19.61 2.92
N ILE A 16 3.74 -20.39 1.86
CA ILE A 16 4.91 -20.96 1.15
C ILE A 16 5.04 -20.17 -0.15
N PRO A 17 6.01 -19.24 -0.26
CA PRO A 17 6.22 -18.48 -1.49
C PRO A 17 6.61 -19.39 -2.65
N ASP A 18 6.10 -19.09 -3.83
CA ASP A 18 6.55 -19.69 -5.10
C ASP A 18 7.68 -18.85 -5.71
N ASN A 19 8.49 -19.46 -6.55
CA ASN A 19 9.54 -18.77 -7.30
C ASN A 19 9.01 -18.03 -8.54
N PHE A 20 7.72 -18.16 -8.87
CA PHE A 20 7.13 -17.48 -10.00
C PHE A 20 7.00 -15.98 -9.71
N GLN A 21 7.51 -15.19 -10.64
CA GLN A 21 7.34 -13.75 -10.64
C GLN A 21 7.11 -13.26 -12.07
N LYS A 22 6.10 -12.42 -12.26
CA LYS A 22 5.83 -11.73 -13.52
C LYS A 22 5.52 -10.27 -13.27
N GLU A 23 6.04 -9.39 -14.12
CA GLU A 23 5.83 -7.97 -14.02
C GLU A 23 5.00 -7.43 -15.18
N TYR A 24 4.17 -6.44 -14.89
CA TYR A 24 3.34 -5.69 -15.84
C TYR A 24 3.54 -4.21 -15.58
N PHE A 25 3.89 -3.45 -16.62
CA PHE A 25 4.22 -2.04 -16.46
C PHE A 25 3.11 -1.14 -17.01
N TYR A 26 2.70 -0.15 -16.25
CA TYR A 26 1.79 0.90 -16.72
C TYR A 26 2.42 1.71 -17.86
N SER A 27 3.75 1.89 -17.81
CA SER A 27 4.54 2.59 -18.81
C SER A 27 4.43 2.00 -20.21
N ASP A 28 4.07 0.72 -20.33
CA ASP A 28 3.88 0.06 -21.62
C ASP A 28 2.58 0.49 -22.30
N HIS A 29 1.70 1.17 -21.58
CA HIS A 29 0.46 1.69 -22.14
C HIS A 29 0.72 3.05 -22.82
N ALA A 30 0.41 3.17 -24.13
CA ALA A 30 0.69 4.36 -24.94
C ALA A 30 0.09 5.69 -24.41
N LYS A 31 -0.94 5.59 -23.55
CA LYS A 31 -1.61 6.76 -22.94
C LYS A 31 -1.16 7.02 -21.50
N TRP A 32 -0.20 6.25 -20.98
CA TRP A 32 0.36 6.51 -19.67
C TRP A 32 1.13 7.84 -19.66
N LYS A 33 0.86 8.67 -18.64
CA LYS A 33 1.56 9.95 -18.47
C LYS A 33 2.56 9.81 -17.33
N HIS A 34 3.84 9.84 -17.66
CA HIS A 34 4.93 9.81 -16.69
C HIS A 34 5.03 11.07 -15.83
N ASP A 35 4.49 12.18 -16.35
CA ASP A 35 4.42 13.48 -15.70
C ASP A 35 3.10 13.73 -14.95
N PHE A 36 2.32 12.68 -14.71
CA PHE A 36 1.10 12.81 -13.93
C PHE A 36 1.44 13.20 -12.49
N ILE A 37 0.90 14.33 -12.06
CA ILE A 37 1.03 14.83 -10.70
C ILE A 37 -0.31 14.62 -9.98
N PRO A 38 -0.35 13.78 -8.93
CA PRO A 38 -1.53 13.63 -8.09
C PRO A 38 -1.89 14.94 -7.40
N LYS A 39 -3.15 15.10 -7.02
CA LYS A 39 -3.57 16.18 -6.11
C LYS A 39 -2.78 16.07 -4.79
N PRO A 40 -2.46 17.19 -4.11
CA PRO A 40 -1.81 17.15 -2.79
C PRO A 40 -2.54 16.22 -1.81
N ILE A 41 -1.77 15.47 -1.01
CA ILE A 41 -2.34 14.47 -0.08
C ILE A 41 -3.33 15.08 0.89
N ASP A 42 -3.05 16.27 1.41
CA ASP A 42 -3.93 16.95 2.37
C ASP A 42 -5.28 17.29 1.75
N ASP A 43 -5.29 17.77 0.49
CA ASP A 43 -6.54 18.01 -0.24
C ASP A 43 -7.31 16.71 -0.47
N GLN A 44 -6.62 15.62 -0.80
CA GLN A 44 -7.25 14.31 -0.96
C GLN A 44 -7.86 13.81 0.37
N ARG A 45 -7.19 14.03 1.51
CA ARG A 45 -7.69 13.66 2.84
C ARG A 45 -8.91 14.48 3.23
N ILE A 46 -8.93 15.79 2.94
CA ILE A 46 -10.09 16.65 3.15
C ILE A 46 -11.27 16.13 2.34
N GLU A 47 -11.10 15.92 1.02
CA GLU A 47 -12.16 15.39 0.16
C GLU A 47 -12.71 14.04 0.69
N TYR A 48 -11.82 13.16 1.16
CA TYR A 48 -12.23 11.87 1.72
C TYR A 48 -13.02 12.04 3.02
N SER A 49 -12.58 12.93 3.92
CA SER A 49 -13.27 13.20 5.20
C SER A 49 -14.64 13.83 5.01
N GLU A 50 -14.81 14.63 3.95
CA GLU A 50 -16.08 15.25 3.57
C GLU A 50 -16.98 14.30 2.77
N GLY A 51 -16.51 13.10 2.43
CA GLY A 51 -17.25 12.12 1.65
C GLY A 51 -17.41 12.48 0.17
N HIS A 52 -16.59 13.42 -0.34
CA HIS A 52 -16.68 13.93 -1.70
C HIS A 52 -15.32 13.87 -2.42
N ILE A 53 -15.07 12.77 -3.14
CA ILE A 53 -13.83 12.57 -3.89
C ILE A 53 -13.97 13.13 -5.29
N CYS A 54 -13.25 14.22 -5.58
CA CYS A 54 -13.22 14.87 -6.89
C CYS A 54 -12.00 14.41 -7.70
N LEU A 55 -12.22 13.54 -8.67
CA LEU A 55 -11.19 13.11 -9.60
C LEU A 55 -11.10 14.05 -10.80
N THR A 56 -9.89 14.38 -11.23
CA THR A 56 -9.68 15.07 -12.51
C THR A 56 -9.80 14.11 -13.69
N ASP A 57 -10.09 14.62 -14.88
CA ASP A 57 -10.14 13.81 -16.11
C ASP A 57 -8.82 13.06 -16.36
N THR A 58 -7.70 13.68 -16.02
CA THR A 58 -6.38 13.05 -16.14
C THR A 58 -6.24 11.92 -15.15
N GLU A 59 -6.63 12.13 -13.89
CA GLU A 59 -6.60 11.11 -12.85
C GLU A 59 -7.47 9.90 -13.22
N ILE A 60 -8.69 10.13 -13.73
CA ILE A 60 -9.58 9.07 -14.22
C ILE A 60 -8.91 8.28 -15.35
N LYS A 61 -8.30 8.96 -16.32
CA LYS A 61 -7.62 8.28 -17.44
C LYS A 61 -6.44 7.44 -16.97
N GLN A 62 -5.63 7.94 -16.03
CA GLN A 62 -4.53 7.17 -15.46
C GLN A 62 -5.04 6.00 -14.61
N GLY A 63 -6.09 6.19 -13.82
CA GLY A 63 -6.76 5.12 -13.07
C GLY A 63 -7.31 4.01 -13.98
N ASN A 64 -7.84 4.35 -15.15
CA ASN A 64 -8.28 3.37 -16.13
C ASN A 64 -7.13 2.49 -16.63
N ILE A 65 -5.95 3.07 -16.88
CA ILE A 65 -4.76 2.31 -17.29
C ILE A 65 -4.32 1.35 -16.17
N VAL A 66 -4.37 1.77 -14.91
CA VAL A 66 -4.09 0.88 -13.78
C VAL A 66 -5.05 -0.30 -13.77
N ILE A 67 -6.36 -0.04 -13.89
CA ILE A 67 -7.39 -1.09 -13.96
C ILE A 67 -7.15 -2.05 -15.12
N GLU A 68 -6.90 -1.53 -16.33
CA GLU A 68 -6.62 -2.35 -17.53
C GLU A 68 -5.39 -3.24 -17.30
N THR A 69 -4.33 -2.69 -16.70
CA THR A 69 -3.10 -3.45 -16.43
C THR A 69 -3.32 -4.53 -15.37
N VAL A 70 -4.06 -4.23 -14.30
CA VAL A 70 -4.42 -5.23 -13.27
C VAL A 70 -5.32 -6.32 -13.86
N THR A 71 -6.33 -5.93 -14.62
CA THR A 71 -7.25 -6.88 -15.29
C THR A 71 -6.48 -7.82 -16.22
N LYS A 72 -5.53 -7.29 -17.01
CA LYS A 72 -4.65 -8.11 -17.85
C LYS A 72 -3.83 -9.08 -17.01
N ALA A 73 -3.22 -8.60 -15.93
CA ALA A 73 -2.45 -9.46 -15.03
C ALA A 73 -3.32 -10.59 -14.48
N ILE A 74 -4.51 -10.27 -13.97
CA ILE A 74 -5.45 -11.25 -13.42
C ILE A 74 -5.92 -12.27 -14.46
N SER A 75 -6.18 -11.84 -15.69
CA SER A 75 -6.65 -12.75 -16.75
C SER A 75 -5.64 -13.85 -17.13
N GLU A 76 -4.39 -13.66 -16.76
CA GLU A 76 -3.32 -14.64 -16.98
C GLU A 76 -3.06 -15.53 -15.74
N LEU A 77 -3.75 -15.28 -14.62
CA LEU A 77 -3.59 -16.05 -13.39
C LEU A 77 -4.49 -17.29 -13.37
N ASN A 78 -3.95 -18.36 -12.85
CA ASN A 78 -4.71 -19.56 -12.51
C ASN A 78 -4.68 -19.76 -10.99
N SER A 79 -5.43 -18.93 -10.28
CA SER A 79 -5.48 -18.95 -8.81
C SER A 79 -6.92 -18.99 -8.31
N HIS A 80 -7.14 -19.62 -7.16
CA HIS A 80 -8.44 -19.69 -6.50
C HIS A 80 -8.75 -18.43 -5.68
N SER A 81 -7.72 -17.68 -5.30
CA SER A 81 -7.85 -16.44 -4.52
C SER A 81 -6.81 -15.43 -4.98
N ILE A 82 -7.24 -14.18 -5.11
CA ILE A 82 -6.41 -13.07 -5.59
C ILE A 82 -6.45 -11.94 -4.57
N GLY A 83 -5.33 -11.72 -3.90
CA GLY A 83 -5.09 -10.53 -3.08
C GLY A 83 -4.32 -9.47 -3.86
N LEU A 84 -4.63 -8.21 -3.60
CA LEU A 84 -3.89 -7.08 -4.13
C LEU A 84 -3.23 -6.31 -2.98
N CYS A 85 -1.92 -6.12 -3.09
CA CYS A 85 -1.17 -5.20 -2.26
C CYS A 85 -1.04 -3.87 -3.03
N PHE A 86 -1.53 -2.78 -2.45
CA PHE A 86 -1.50 -1.47 -3.08
C PHE A 86 -1.24 -0.37 -2.04
N PRO A 87 -0.39 0.63 -2.32
CA PRO A 87 -0.16 1.74 -1.39
C PRO A 87 -1.37 2.66 -1.27
N GLY A 88 -1.30 3.63 -0.35
CA GLY A 88 -2.33 4.65 -0.14
C GLY A 88 -3.45 4.24 0.82
N ILE A 89 -4.34 5.19 1.12
CA ILE A 89 -5.51 4.94 1.98
C ILE A 89 -6.63 4.32 1.14
N LYS A 90 -7.25 3.31 1.70
CA LYS A 90 -8.35 2.55 1.08
C LYS A 90 -9.62 2.65 1.91
N ASN A 91 -10.74 2.58 1.23
CA ASN A 91 -12.02 2.23 1.83
C ASN A 91 -12.47 0.86 1.31
N LYS A 92 -13.69 0.46 1.67
CA LYS A 92 -14.27 -0.84 1.23
C LYS A 92 -14.36 -1.01 -0.29
N ASP A 93 -14.40 0.09 -1.06
CA ASP A 93 -14.66 0.09 -2.50
C ASP A 93 -13.38 0.29 -3.34
N GLY A 94 -12.34 0.93 -2.78
CA GLY A 94 -11.13 1.20 -3.53
C GLY A 94 -10.11 2.13 -2.85
N ILE A 95 -9.31 2.80 -3.65
CA ILE A 95 -8.18 3.63 -3.25
C ILE A 95 -8.61 5.09 -3.25
N VAL A 96 -8.62 5.74 -2.08
CA VAL A 96 -9.20 7.07 -1.88
C VAL A 96 -8.17 8.18 -1.63
N VAL A 97 -6.95 7.81 -1.17
CA VAL A 97 -5.80 8.72 -1.07
C VAL A 97 -4.56 8.02 -1.63
N MET A 98 -3.86 8.68 -2.53
CA MET A 98 -2.68 8.13 -3.20
C MET A 98 -1.63 9.21 -3.45
N ALA A 99 -0.41 9.00 -2.94
CA ALA A 99 0.68 9.96 -3.07
C ALA A 99 1.30 9.97 -4.48
N ASN A 100 1.54 8.78 -5.05
CA ASN A 100 2.36 8.61 -6.26
C ASN A 100 1.59 7.96 -7.41
N GLY A 101 0.28 8.23 -7.51
CA GLY A 101 -0.55 7.64 -8.57
C GLY A 101 -1.98 8.14 -8.53
N PRO A 102 -2.83 7.65 -9.44
CA PRO A 102 -4.24 8.02 -9.46
C PRO A 102 -5.01 7.35 -8.32
N ARG A 103 -5.97 8.07 -7.75
CA ARG A 103 -6.99 7.46 -6.88
C ARG A 103 -7.97 6.67 -7.75
N ILE A 104 -8.46 5.56 -7.21
CA ILE A 104 -9.44 4.69 -7.88
C ILE A 104 -10.48 4.25 -6.86
N PRO A 105 -11.44 5.13 -6.48
CA PRO A 105 -12.37 4.88 -5.40
C PRO A 105 -13.32 3.70 -5.63
N ASP A 106 -13.51 3.31 -6.89
CA ASP A 106 -14.39 2.23 -7.34
C ASP A 106 -13.64 0.96 -7.77
N PHE A 107 -12.39 0.79 -7.34
CA PHE A 107 -11.47 -0.27 -7.78
C PHE A 107 -12.11 -1.67 -7.69
N LYS A 108 -12.68 -2.03 -6.54
CA LYS A 108 -13.30 -3.35 -6.32
C LYS A 108 -14.59 -3.57 -7.11
N LYS A 109 -15.30 -2.51 -7.47
CA LYS A 109 -16.48 -2.60 -8.33
C LYS A 109 -16.10 -2.93 -9.76
N ARG A 110 -14.90 -2.49 -10.17
CA ARG A 110 -14.39 -2.67 -11.55
C ARG A 110 -13.65 -3.98 -11.73
N ILE A 111 -13.03 -4.53 -10.68
CA ILE A 111 -12.30 -5.81 -10.71
C ILE A 111 -12.85 -6.70 -9.59
N LYS A 112 -13.83 -7.52 -9.93
CA LYS A 112 -14.55 -8.37 -8.96
C LYS A 112 -13.76 -9.62 -8.55
N GLU A 113 -12.76 -9.97 -9.33
CA GLU A 113 -11.90 -11.14 -9.14
C GLU A 113 -10.94 -10.96 -7.95
N ILE A 114 -10.78 -9.72 -7.46
CA ILE A 114 -9.94 -9.44 -6.28
C ILE A 114 -10.73 -9.64 -5.00
N ASP A 115 -10.30 -10.59 -4.20
CA ASP A 115 -10.92 -10.89 -2.89
C ASP A 115 -10.67 -9.77 -1.88
N ALA A 116 -9.43 -9.27 -1.84
CA ALA A 116 -9.02 -8.24 -0.89
C ALA A 116 -7.93 -7.30 -1.43
N ILE A 117 -7.95 -6.05 -0.97
CA ILE A 117 -6.89 -5.06 -1.22
C ILE A 117 -6.31 -4.66 0.14
N TYR A 118 -5.02 -4.91 0.33
CA TYR A 118 -4.29 -4.60 1.54
C TYR A 118 -3.29 -3.47 1.32
N ASN A 119 -2.84 -2.87 2.41
CA ASN A 119 -1.72 -1.93 2.36
C ASN A 119 -0.40 -2.70 2.19
N ASP A 120 0.58 -2.07 1.56
CA ASP A 120 1.90 -2.65 1.34
C ASP A 120 2.61 -3.01 2.64
N SER A 121 2.60 -2.12 3.62
CA SER A 121 3.19 -2.37 4.93
C SER A 121 2.46 -3.46 5.74
N ASP A 122 1.13 -3.54 5.62
CA ASP A 122 0.34 -4.60 6.24
C ASP A 122 0.69 -5.97 5.62
N CYS A 123 0.86 -6.03 4.30
CA CYS A 123 1.32 -7.23 3.62
C CYS A 123 2.75 -7.64 4.05
N CYS A 124 3.64 -6.66 4.28
CA CYS A 124 4.99 -6.94 4.77
C CYS A 124 4.97 -7.61 6.14
N VAL A 125 4.26 -7.06 7.12
CA VAL A 125 4.23 -7.65 8.47
C VAL A 125 3.55 -9.04 8.46
N ILE A 126 2.46 -9.20 7.70
CA ILE A 126 1.80 -10.51 7.55
C ILE A 126 2.76 -11.53 6.92
N GLY A 127 3.50 -11.13 5.88
CA GLY A 127 4.49 -11.97 5.24
C GLY A 127 5.60 -12.39 6.21
N GLU A 128 6.09 -11.50 7.04
CA GLU A 128 7.10 -11.79 8.06
C GLU A 128 6.58 -12.72 9.17
N CYS A 129 5.30 -12.61 9.55
CA CYS A 129 4.71 -13.47 10.57
C CYS A 129 4.32 -14.86 10.04
N HIS A 130 3.80 -14.95 8.83
CA HIS A 130 3.16 -16.16 8.33
C HIS A 130 3.92 -16.89 7.22
N SER A 131 4.92 -16.26 6.57
CA SER A 131 5.73 -16.93 5.57
C SER A 131 6.72 -17.91 6.21
N THR A 132 7.02 -19.02 5.52
CA THR A 132 8.05 -19.96 5.94
C THR A 132 9.48 -19.38 5.98
N ILE A 133 9.68 -18.24 5.32
CA ILE A 133 10.98 -17.52 5.29
C ILE A 133 10.96 -16.24 6.13
N GLY A 134 9.82 -15.91 6.74
CA GLY A 134 9.63 -14.71 7.54
C GLY A 134 10.45 -14.72 8.84
N LYS A 135 10.74 -13.55 9.36
CA LYS A 135 11.58 -13.35 10.57
C LYS A 135 10.77 -13.16 11.84
N LEU A 136 9.47 -12.88 11.73
CA LEU A 136 8.57 -12.64 12.87
C LEU A 136 7.64 -13.82 13.11
N GLN A 137 8.03 -15.02 12.65
CA GLN A 137 7.24 -16.23 12.87
C GLN A 137 7.03 -16.43 14.36
N ASP A 138 5.78 -16.81 14.71
CA ASP A 138 5.34 -17.07 16.09
C ASP A 138 5.36 -15.83 17.03
N ALA A 139 5.59 -14.63 16.50
CA ALA A 139 5.45 -13.40 17.26
C ALA A 139 3.97 -12.99 17.37
N GLU A 140 3.44 -12.97 18.59
CA GLU A 140 2.06 -12.52 18.85
C GLU A 140 1.93 -10.98 18.82
N ASN A 141 3.01 -10.28 19.18
CA ASN A 141 3.05 -8.82 19.18
C ASN A 141 4.33 -8.35 18.47
N CYS A 142 4.17 -7.69 17.36
CA CYS A 142 5.30 -7.19 16.59
C CYS A 142 4.93 -5.97 15.74
N ILE A 143 5.95 -5.24 15.34
CA ILE A 143 5.85 -4.13 14.40
C ILE A 143 6.87 -4.33 13.28
N TYR A 144 6.42 -4.13 12.05
CA TYR A 144 7.28 -3.94 10.89
C TYR A 144 7.41 -2.44 10.63
N ILE A 145 8.62 -1.95 10.47
CA ILE A 145 8.91 -0.57 10.05
C ILE A 145 9.76 -0.64 8.80
N GLY A 146 9.25 -0.09 7.71
CA GLY A 146 9.92 0.00 6.43
C GLY A 146 10.29 1.43 6.09
N GLY A 147 11.53 1.63 5.60
CA GLY A 147 12.00 2.88 5.03
C GLY A 147 12.15 2.74 3.51
N GLY A 148 11.43 3.57 2.77
CA GLY A 148 11.50 3.67 1.32
C GLY A 148 11.46 5.13 0.90
N THR A 149 10.55 5.51 0.01
CA THR A 149 10.27 6.94 -0.29
C THR A 149 9.76 7.67 0.96
N GLY A 150 8.96 6.99 1.79
CA GLY A 150 8.49 7.44 3.08
C GLY A 150 8.77 6.38 4.16
N ILE A 151 8.10 6.51 5.30
CA ILE A 151 8.10 5.54 6.39
C ILE A 151 6.77 4.78 6.34
N ALA A 152 6.85 3.46 6.42
CA ALA A 152 5.68 2.58 6.46
C ALA A 152 5.75 1.65 7.66
N ASP A 153 4.61 1.26 8.19
CA ASP A 153 4.52 0.32 9.29
C ASP A 153 3.38 -0.68 9.11
N GLY A 154 3.53 -1.84 9.75
CA GLY A 154 2.46 -2.81 9.96
C GLY A 154 2.56 -3.32 11.39
N ILE A 155 1.45 -3.39 12.10
CA ILE A 155 1.41 -3.74 13.53
C ILE A 155 0.54 -4.98 13.72
N VAL A 156 1.07 -5.95 14.45
CA VAL A 156 0.35 -7.15 14.90
C VAL A 156 0.26 -7.12 16.42
N ILE A 157 -0.93 -7.33 16.95
CA ILE A 157 -1.20 -7.43 18.40
C ILE A 157 -2.05 -8.69 18.64
N ASN A 158 -1.59 -9.55 19.55
CA ASN A 158 -2.22 -10.82 19.86
C ASN A 158 -2.43 -11.73 18.63
N GLY A 159 -1.47 -11.71 17.70
CA GLY A 159 -1.51 -12.47 16.47
C GLY A 159 -2.40 -11.89 15.36
N GLU A 160 -3.07 -10.77 15.61
CA GLU A 160 -3.96 -10.11 14.64
C GLU A 160 -3.36 -8.79 14.14
N ILE A 161 -3.48 -8.54 12.84
CA ILE A 161 -3.05 -7.28 12.26
C ILE A 161 -3.99 -6.16 12.67
N ILE A 162 -3.42 -5.00 13.01
CA ILE A 162 -4.21 -3.81 13.34
C ILE A 162 -4.76 -3.18 12.06
N ASP A 163 -6.07 -3.16 11.94
CA ASP A 163 -6.77 -2.39 10.92
C ASP A 163 -6.96 -0.93 11.40
N PHE A 164 -6.14 -0.05 10.91
CA PHE A 164 -6.20 1.38 11.24
C PHE A 164 -7.44 2.11 10.73
N ASN A 165 -8.26 1.47 9.90
CA ASN A 165 -9.57 2.00 9.54
C ASN A 165 -10.59 1.80 10.67
N VAL A 166 -10.32 0.88 11.59
CA VAL A 166 -11.19 0.52 12.72
C VAL A 166 -10.63 1.02 14.05
N VAL A 167 -9.31 0.88 14.23
CA VAL A 167 -8.61 1.28 15.46
C VAL A 167 -8.07 2.69 15.32
N HIS A 168 -8.74 3.66 15.91
CA HIS A 168 -8.39 5.08 15.79
C HIS A 168 -7.41 5.58 16.85
N ASP A 169 -7.23 4.83 17.94
CA ASP A 169 -6.35 5.22 19.07
C ASP A 169 -4.86 4.90 18.81
N VAL A 170 -4.56 4.14 17.76
CA VAL A 170 -3.21 3.83 17.34
C VAL A 170 -2.88 4.63 16.09
N LYS A 171 -1.79 5.41 16.15
CA LYS A 171 -1.31 6.17 15.01
C LYS A 171 -0.31 5.37 14.19
N ARG A 172 -0.33 5.58 12.90
CA ARG A 172 0.73 5.13 12.00
C ARG A 172 2.04 5.87 12.31
N SER A 173 3.17 5.24 12.04
CA SER A 173 4.49 5.82 12.31
C SER A 173 4.69 7.18 11.63
N TRP A 174 4.16 7.39 10.44
CA TRP A 174 4.27 8.69 9.74
C TRP A 174 3.43 9.80 10.37
N GLU A 175 2.42 9.47 11.18
CA GLU A 175 1.57 10.44 11.90
C GLU A 175 2.13 10.82 13.26
N LEU A 176 3.11 10.06 13.77
CA LEU A 176 3.74 10.35 15.05
C LEU A 176 4.55 11.63 14.98
N LEU A 177 4.45 12.43 16.03
CA LEU A 177 5.23 13.67 16.17
C LEU A 177 6.43 13.47 17.07
N THR A 178 7.55 14.06 16.69
CA THR A 178 8.69 14.23 17.54
C THR A 178 8.40 15.25 18.66
N GLN A 179 9.30 15.38 19.63
CA GLN A 179 9.20 16.41 20.68
C GLN A 179 9.21 17.84 20.09
N THR A 180 9.77 18.03 18.90
CA THR A 180 9.83 19.31 18.20
C THR A 180 8.60 19.59 17.32
N GLY A 181 7.63 18.66 17.28
CA GLY A 181 6.40 18.78 16.47
C GLY A 181 6.55 18.39 15.01
N GLU A 182 7.74 17.94 14.59
CA GLU A 182 7.95 17.39 13.24
C GLU A 182 7.39 15.96 13.16
N THR A 183 6.91 15.52 11.99
CA THR A 183 6.48 14.13 11.82
C THR A 183 7.69 13.19 11.80
N VAL A 184 7.51 11.95 12.26
CA VAL A 184 8.57 10.92 12.17
C VAL A 184 8.97 10.71 10.70
N GLU A 185 8.03 10.76 9.77
CA GLU A 185 8.31 10.65 8.34
C GLU A 185 9.18 11.80 7.84
N SER A 186 8.91 13.05 8.23
CA SER A 186 9.72 14.21 7.84
C SER A 186 11.15 14.17 8.40
N CYS A 187 11.37 13.38 9.46
CA CYS A 187 12.70 13.22 10.06
C CYS A 187 13.47 12.01 9.50
N LEU A 188 12.79 10.90 9.24
CA LEU A 188 13.41 9.60 8.98
C LEU A 188 13.26 9.12 7.53
N SER A 189 12.40 9.74 6.70
CA SER A 189 12.40 9.45 5.27
C SER A 189 13.73 9.88 4.62
N PRO A 190 14.14 9.27 3.51
CA PRO A 190 15.36 9.68 2.81
C PRO A 190 15.42 11.17 2.48
N ALA A 191 14.30 11.75 2.02
CA ALA A 191 14.21 13.18 1.76
C ALA A 191 14.37 14.01 3.04
N GLY A 192 13.67 13.61 4.12
CA GLY A 192 13.79 14.28 5.42
C GLY A 192 15.18 14.19 6.03
N MET A 193 15.84 13.03 5.92
CA MET A 193 17.21 12.88 6.37
C MET A 193 18.18 13.78 5.59
N ILE A 194 18.03 13.89 4.28
CA ILE A 194 18.85 14.78 3.44
C ILE A 194 18.62 16.24 3.84
N GLU A 195 17.37 16.66 3.98
CA GLU A 195 17.03 18.03 4.38
C GLU A 195 17.63 18.36 5.75
N ARG A 196 17.47 17.45 6.72
CA ARG A 196 18.03 17.61 8.04
C ARG A 196 19.55 17.67 8.03
N TYR A 197 20.21 16.82 7.24
CA TYR A 197 21.66 16.87 7.07
C TYR A 197 22.12 18.21 6.51
N ASN A 198 21.48 18.69 5.44
CA ASN A 198 21.82 19.99 4.83
C ASN A 198 21.62 21.16 5.80
N ARG A 199 20.57 21.12 6.63
CA ARG A 199 20.33 22.14 7.66
C ARG A 199 21.38 22.13 8.77
N LEU A 200 21.94 20.97 9.12
CA LEU A 200 22.91 20.83 10.21
C LEU A 200 24.37 21.01 9.74
N SER A 201 24.64 20.75 8.47
CA SER A 201 25.99 20.85 7.89
C SER A 201 26.33 22.25 7.35
N GLY A 202 25.35 23.18 7.32
CA GLY A 202 25.55 24.60 7.01
C GLY A 202 25.54 24.95 5.59
#